data_252b1139d9cd4018bc9181287e8616b8
#
_entry.id   252b1139d9cd4018bc9181287e8616b8
#
_cell.length_a   1.000
_cell.length_b   1.000
_cell.length_c   1.000
_cell.angle_alpha   90.00
_cell.angle_beta   90.00
_cell.angle_gamma   90.00
#
_symmetry.space_group_name_H-M   'P 1'
#
loop_
_entity.id
_entity.type
_entity.pdbx_description
1 polymer ?
#
loop_
_entity_poly.entity_id
_entity_poly.type
_entity_poly.pdbx_seq_one_letter_code
_entity_poly.pdbx_strand_id
1 'polypeptide(L)' 'LDFQEQDTQQLRDSIVALLDECDYHQLEITHKFITDIAKAL' A
#
# COMPACT_ATOMS: atom_id res chain seq x y z
N LEU A 1 -9.00 20.45 -3.65
CA LEU A 1 -7.90 20.80 -2.81
C LEU A 1 -7.65 19.77 -1.77
N ASP A 2 -8.64 19.54 -0.88
CA ASP A 2 -8.49 18.50 0.12
C ASP A 2 -8.87 17.12 -0.40
N PHE A 3 -9.41 17.09 -1.61
CA PHE A 3 -9.84 15.84 -2.21
C PHE A 3 -8.72 14.82 -2.27
N GLN A 4 -7.57 15.26 -2.75
CA GLN A 4 -6.47 14.34 -2.97
C GLN A 4 -5.95 13.76 -1.66
N GLU A 5 -5.93 14.55 -0.60
CA GLU A 5 -5.48 14.06 0.68
C GLU A 5 -6.45 13.02 1.24
N GLN A 6 -7.74 13.28 1.15
CA GLN A 6 -8.74 12.32 1.62
C GLN A 6 -8.68 11.04 0.83
N ASP A 7 -8.58 11.15 -0.50
CA ASP A 7 -8.51 9.97 -1.35
C ASP A 7 -7.25 9.16 -1.07
N THR A 8 -6.14 9.84 -0.86
CA THR A 8 -4.88 9.18 -0.55
C THR A 8 -4.96 8.45 0.79
N GLN A 9 -5.57 9.08 1.77
CA GLN A 9 -5.69 8.47 3.09
C GLN A 9 -6.63 7.27 3.06
N GLN A 10 -7.74 7.38 2.36
CA GLN A 10 -8.66 6.26 2.22
C GLN A 10 -8.01 5.08 1.52
N LEU A 11 -7.26 5.38 0.46
CA LEU A 11 -6.57 4.34 -0.28
C LEU A 11 -5.51 3.67 0.58
N ARG A 12 -4.80 4.46 1.35
CA ARG A 12 -3.80 3.94 2.27
C ARG A 12 -4.44 3.03 3.32
N ASP A 13 -5.55 3.47 3.87
CA ASP A 13 -6.27 2.69 4.88
C ASP A 13 -6.74 1.36 4.31
N SER A 14 -7.23 1.40 3.07
CA SER A 14 -7.66 0.18 2.38
C SER A 14 -6.50 -0.79 2.19
N ILE A 15 -5.35 -0.27 1.80
CA ILE A 15 -4.16 -1.08 1.59
C ILE A 15 -3.72 -1.71 2.91
N VAL A 16 -3.70 -0.93 3.99
CA VAL A 16 -3.33 -1.44 5.29
C VAL A 16 -4.28 -2.55 5.74
N ALA A 17 -5.57 -2.36 5.52
CA ALA A 17 -6.56 -3.38 5.86
C ALA A 17 -6.32 -4.68 5.10
N LEU A 18 -5.99 -4.57 3.82
CA LEU A 18 -5.67 -5.73 3.01
C LEU A 18 -4.40 -6.42 3.48
N LEU A 19 -3.40 -5.64 3.87
CA LEU A 19 -2.14 -6.18 4.38
C LEU A 19 -2.34 -6.97 5.65
N ASP A 20 -3.28 -6.54 6.49
CA ASP A 20 -3.57 -7.25 7.74
C ASP A 20 -4.08 -8.66 7.50
N GLU A 21 -4.65 -8.92 6.33
CA GLU A 21 -5.17 -10.24 5.98
C GLU A 21 -4.16 -11.10 5.23
N CYS A 22 -3.00 -10.56 4.94
CA CYS A 22 -1.97 -11.27 4.19
C CYS A 22 -1.12 -12.14 5.11
N ASP A 23 -0.69 -13.29 4.59
CA ASP A 23 0.29 -14.12 5.31
C ASP A 23 1.68 -13.60 5.01
N TYR A 24 2.69 -14.25 5.58
CA TYR A 24 4.08 -13.82 5.43
C TYR A 24 4.52 -13.79 3.98
N HIS A 25 4.17 -14.82 3.22
CA HIS A 25 4.57 -14.92 1.82
C HIS A 25 3.98 -13.77 1.00
N GLN A 26 2.69 -13.49 1.22
CA GLN A 26 2.02 -12.40 0.53
C GLN A 26 2.60 -11.06 0.90
N LEU A 27 2.93 -10.88 2.18
CA LEU A 27 3.57 -9.63 2.63
C LEU A 27 4.94 -9.45 2.00
N GLU A 28 5.68 -10.53 1.84
CA GLU A 28 6.99 -10.47 1.23
C GLU A 28 6.91 -10.00 -0.22
N ILE A 29 5.97 -10.57 -0.97
CA ILE A 29 5.75 -10.18 -2.37
C ILE A 29 5.33 -8.72 -2.44
N THR A 30 4.42 -8.32 -1.58
CA THR A 30 3.93 -6.94 -1.55
C THR A 30 5.05 -5.96 -1.22
N HIS A 31 5.88 -6.31 -0.25
CA HIS A 31 7.02 -5.47 0.13
C HIS A 31 7.96 -5.26 -1.04
N LYS A 32 8.24 -6.32 -1.76
CA LYS A 32 9.12 -6.23 -2.93
C LYS A 32 8.51 -5.33 -4.01
N PHE A 33 7.20 -5.49 -4.23
CA PHE A 33 6.49 -4.70 -5.24
C PHE A 33 6.54 -3.21 -4.89
N ILE A 34 6.25 -2.88 -3.65
CA ILE A 34 6.26 -1.49 -3.20
C ILE A 34 7.67 -0.90 -3.27
N THR A 35 8.67 -1.70 -2.90
CA THR A 35 10.06 -1.26 -2.98
C THR A 35 10.45 -0.93 -4.41
N ASP A 36 10.02 -1.75 -5.35
CA ASP A 36 10.31 -1.51 -6.77
C ASP A 36 9.63 -0.23 -7.26
N ILE A 37 8.38 0.00 -6.83
CA ILE A 37 7.67 1.23 -7.18
C ILE A 37 8.42 2.44 -6.64
N ALA A 38 8.85 2.37 -5.39
CA ALA A 38 9.55 3.48 -4.76
C ALA A 38 10.86 3.78 -5.48
N LYS A 39 11.54 2.76 -5.97
CA LYS A 39 12.78 2.97 -6.72
C LYS A 39 12.54 3.61 -8.08
N ALA A 40 11.38 3.35 -8.67
CA ALA A 40 11.04 3.90 -9.97
C ALA A 40 10.68 5.38 -9.91
N LEU A 41 10.33 5.85 -8.72
CA LEU A 41 10.02 7.26 -8.54
C LEU A 41 11.29 8.07 -8.32
#